data_963a3d9e90daed28155c24793ed9774f
#
_entry.id   963a3d9e90daed28155c24793ed9774f
#
_cell.length_a   1.000
_cell.length_b   1.000
_cell.length_c   1.000
_cell.angle_alpha   90.00
_cell.angle_beta   90.00
_cell.angle_gamma   90.00
#
_symmetry.space_group_name_H-M   'P 1'
#
loop_
_entity.id
_entity.type
_entity.pdbx_description
1 polymer ?
#
loop_
_entity_poly.entity_id
_entity_poly.type
_entity_poly.pdbx_seq_one_letter_code
_entity_poly.pdbx_strand_id
1 'polypeptide(L)'
;MNNYATFKDLEDTSVFITGGGSGIGASITEGFLSQGAKVTFVQRSNCDEFLNQISSKYKHKPLFLKCDVTNTNDLKAAISESSRVNNGINVLINNAANDSRHTLNDMTPEQWDEAININLKPHFFTTQAVAPSMKAQGGGSIINLSSASYLMGNAGYPAYVASKAGITGLTRSLARELGGDGIRVNTLIPGWVLTDRQLQLWANDKDLASHMKKQCLKEHLMPNDLVDSTLFLASKASRMMTGQALVVDGGVVVTG
;
A
#
# COMPACT_ATOMS: atom_id res chain seq x y z
N MET A 1 4.75 20.88 -8.85
CA MET A 1 3.98 19.64 -9.12
C MET A 1 4.98 18.51 -9.18
N ASN A 2 4.71 17.40 -8.51
CA ASN A 2 5.54 16.21 -8.62
C ASN A 2 5.47 15.69 -10.06
N ASN A 3 6.61 15.38 -10.65
CA ASN A 3 6.71 14.94 -12.05
C ASN A 3 6.72 13.41 -12.09
N TYR A 4 5.56 12.79 -11.86
CA TYR A 4 5.40 11.33 -11.94
C TYR A 4 5.38 10.83 -13.39
N ALA A 5 5.75 9.55 -13.58
CA ALA A 5 5.58 8.87 -14.86
C ALA A 5 4.10 8.86 -15.26
N THR A 6 3.83 8.99 -16.56
CA THR A 6 2.46 9.04 -17.08
C THR A 6 2.04 7.69 -17.64
N PHE A 7 0.93 7.15 -17.13
CA PHE A 7 0.27 5.94 -17.58
C PHE A 7 -1.16 6.27 -18.03
N LYS A 8 -1.35 6.54 -19.31
CA LYS A 8 -2.63 7.03 -19.87
C LYS A 8 -3.81 6.10 -19.59
N ASP A 9 -3.56 4.82 -19.43
CA ASP A 9 -4.58 3.82 -19.14
C ASP A 9 -5.09 3.86 -17.69
N LEU A 10 -4.50 4.70 -16.84
CA LEU A 10 -4.99 4.97 -15.49
C LEU A 10 -6.00 6.13 -15.45
N GLU A 11 -6.19 6.88 -16.53
CA GLU A 11 -7.19 7.93 -16.57
C GLU A 11 -8.60 7.34 -16.39
N ASP A 12 -9.40 8.00 -15.55
CA ASP A 12 -10.76 7.61 -15.13
C ASP A 12 -10.88 6.21 -14.50
N THR A 13 -9.77 5.51 -14.22
CA THR A 13 -9.81 4.25 -13.45
C THR A 13 -10.23 4.50 -12.00
N SER A 14 -10.98 3.55 -11.44
CA SER A 14 -11.39 3.57 -10.04
C SER A 14 -10.35 2.88 -9.15
N VAL A 15 -9.82 3.60 -8.17
CA VAL A 15 -8.76 3.15 -7.26
C VAL A 15 -9.26 3.19 -5.83
N PHE A 16 -9.09 2.08 -5.09
CA PHE A 16 -9.34 2.01 -3.65
C PHE A 16 -8.04 1.83 -2.87
N ILE A 17 -7.79 2.71 -1.88
CA ILE A 17 -6.53 2.74 -1.12
C ILE A 17 -6.81 2.64 0.38
N THR A 18 -6.18 1.70 1.09
CA THR A 18 -6.19 1.69 2.55
C THR A 18 -5.06 2.54 3.11
N GLY A 19 -5.35 3.44 4.07
CA GLY A 19 -4.37 4.36 4.65
C GLY A 19 -3.90 5.44 3.66
N GLY A 20 -4.81 5.97 2.83
CA GLY A 20 -4.46 6.85 1.70
C GLY A 20 -4.28 8.34 2.03
N GLY A 21 -4.43 8.77 3.29
CA GLY A 21 -4.39 10.20 3.64
C GLY A 21 -3.14 10.65 4.39
N SER A 22 -2.11 9.82 4.53
CA SER A 22 -0.84 10.18 5.18
C SER A 22 0.33 9.35 4.65
N GLY A 23 1.55 9.86 4.79
CA GLY A 23 2.79 9.17 4.45
C GLY A 23 2.81 8.60 3.03
N ILE A 24 3.20 7.34 2.89
CA ILE A 24 3.25 6.63 1.60
C ILE A 24 1.88 6.63 0.91
N GLY A 25 0.80 6.38 1.66
CA GLY A 25 -0.55 6.33 1.11
C GLY A 25 -1.01 7.67 0.53
N ALA A 26 -0.67 8.79 1.17
CA ALA A 26 -0.98 10.13 0.65
C ALA A 26 -0.27 10.41 -0.69
N SER A 27 1.02 10.08 -0.79
CA SER A 27 1.76 10.21 -2.05
C SER A 27 1.20 9.33 -3.16
N ILE A 28 0.81 8.09 -2.84
CA ILE A 28 0.16 7.19 -3.81
C ILE A 28 -1.21 7.76 -4.22
N THR A 29 -2.02 8.27 -3.30
CA THR A 29 -3.30 8.93 -3.59
C THR A 29 -3.09 10.09 -4.56
N GLU A 30 -2.12 10.97 -4.28
CA GLU A 30 -1.79 12.10 -5.15
C GLU A 30 -1.28 11.63 -6.51
N GLY A 31 -0.45 10.59 -6.55
CA GLY A 31 0.04 9.97 -7.78
C GLY A 31 -1.10 9.50 -8.69
N PHE A 32 -2.08 8.76 -8.18
CA PHE A 32 -3.24 8.33 -8.97
C PHE A 32 -4.12 9.50 -9.42
N LEU A 33 -4.36 10.48 -8.56
CA LEU A 33 -5.09 11.70 -8.95
C LEU A 33 -4.39 12.46 -10.07
N SER A 34 -3.06 12.49 -10.09
CA SER A 34 -2.27 13.12 -11.16
C SER A 34 -2.42 12.41 -12.51
N GLN A 35 -2.76 11.11 -12.51
CA GLN A 35 -3.11 10.35 -13.71
C GLN A 35 -4.55 10.58 -14.19
N GLY A 36 -5.36 11.36 -13.44
CA GLY A 36 -6.78 11.53 -13.71
C GLY A 36 -7.64 10.36 -13.23
N ALA A 37 -7.14 9.53 -12.31
CA ALA A 37 -7.90 8.44 -11.70
C ALA A 37 -8.92 8.93 -10.66
N LYS A 38 -9.98 8.16 -10.44
CA LYS A 38 -11.00 8.37 -9.41
C LYS A 38 -10.56 7.61 -8.14
N VAL A 39 -10.08 8.32 -7.14
CA VAL A 39 -9.52 7.71 -5.95
C VAL A 39 -10.51 7.74 -4.80
N THR A 40 -10.79 6.58 -4.21
CA THR A 40 -11.37 6.44 -2.87
C THR A 40 -10.29 5.95 -1.93
N PHE A 41 -10.17 6.56 -0.77
CA PHE A 41 -9.29 6.04 0.26
C PHE A 41 -9.95 5.99 1.63
N VAL A 42 -9.47 5.06 2.46
CA VAL A 42 -9.93 4.89 3.83
C VAL A 42 -8.79 5.08 4.81
N GLN A 43 -9.09 5.69 5.96
CA GLN A 43 -8.23 5.70 7.14
C GLN A 43 -9.04 6.02 8.41
N ARG A 44 -8.44 5.74 9.57
CA ARG A 44 -9.07 5.93 10.88
C ARG A 44 -9.05 7.40 11.33
N SER A 45 -7.91 8.06 11.13
CA SER A 45 -7.71 9.46 11.56
C SER A 45 -8.28 10.46 10.55
N ASN A 46 -8.53 11.67 11.00
CA ASN A 46 -8.88 12.80 10.13
C ASN A 46 -7.71 13.15 9.19
N CYS A 47 -8.04 13.66 8.00
CA CYS A 47 -7.10 14.06 6.96
C CYS A 47 -7.53 15.34 6.23
N ASP A 48 -8.25 16.24 6.91
CA ASP A 48 -8.76 17.47 6.31
C ASP A 48 -7.65 18.34 5.70
N GLU A 49 -6.49 18.43 6.34
CA GLU A 49 -5.36 19.17 5.80
C GLU A 49 -4.93 18.61 4.45
N PHE A 50 -4.74 17.29 4.35
CA PHE A 50 -4.40 16.63 3.09
C PHE A 50 -5.47 16.83 2.04
N LEU A 51 -6.76 16.64 2.39
CA LEU A 51 -7.87 16.86 1.46
C LEU A 51 -7.93 18.29 0.95
N ASN A 52 -7.73 19.30 1.82
CA ASN A 52 -7.69 20.71 1.43
C ASN A 52 -6.55 21.01 0.46
N GLN A 53 -5.39 20.38 0.66
CA GLN A 53 -4.22 20.56 -0.21
C GLN A 53 -4.43 19.98 -1.62
N ILE A 54 -5.15 18.86 -1.77
CA ILE A 54 -5.23 18.14 -3.05
C ILE A 54 -6.54 18.37 -3.82
N SER A 55 -7.65 18.74 -3.15
CA SER A 55 -8.99 18.78 -3.75
C SER A 55 -9.16 19.75 -4.93
N SER A 56 -8.30 20.75 -5.05
CA SER A 56 -8.33 21.74 -6.14
C SER A 56 -7.25 21.53 -7.20
N LYS A 57 -6.37 20.53 -7.02
CA LYS A 57 -5.21 20.34 -7.90
C LYS A 57 -5.48 19.44 -9.10
N TYR A 58 -6.44 18.53 -9.01
CA TYR A 58 -6.62 17.43 -9.94
C TYR A 58 -8.03 17.37 -10.54
N LYS A 59 -8.19 16.64 -11.65
CA LYS A 59 -9.45 16.44 -12.38
C LYS A 59 -10.56 15.90 -11.46
N HIS A 60 -10.23 14.92 -10.62
CA HIS A 60 -11.15 14.29 -9.68
C HIS A 60 -10.78 14.65 -8.24
N LYS A 61 -11.79 14.91 -7.40
CA LYS A 61 -11.61 15.00 -5.96
C LYS A 61 -11.59 13.60 -5.37
N PRO A 62 -10.67 13.29 -4.43
CA PRO A 62 -10.70 11.99 -3.78
C PRO A 62 -11.92 11.85 -2.87
N LEU A 63 -12.49 10.65 -2.80
CA LEU A 63 -13.51 10.28 -1.83
C LEU A 63 -12.80 9.73 -0.58
N PHE A 64 -12.92 10.43 0.53
CA PHE A 64 -12.46 9.93 1.83
C PHE A 64 -13.61 9.27 2.58
N LEU A 65 -13.38 8.05 3.08
CA LEU A 65 -14.31 7.35 3.97
C LEU A 65 -13.58 6.98 5.26
N LYS A 66 -14.07 7.47 6.39
CA LYS A 66 -13.48 7.14 7.70
C LYS A 66 -13.75 5.66 8.00
N CYS A 67 -12.69 4.87 8.18
CA CYS A 67 -12.80 3.43 8.42
C CYS A 67 -11.57 2.92 9.17
N ASP A 68 -11.78 2.07 10.15
CA ASP A 68 -10.74 1.25 10.75
C ASP A 68 -10.63 -0.06 9.94
N VAL A 69 -9.47 -0.31 9.33
CA VAL A 69 -9.26 -1.49 8.49
C VAL A 69 -9.33 -2.81 9.26
N THR A 70 -9.24 -2.78 10.59
CA THR A 70 -9.42 -3.96 11.46
C THR A 70 -10.88 -4.38 11.60
N ASN A 71 -11.83 -3.45 11.36
CA ASN A 71 -13.25 -3.75 11.28
C ASN A 71 -13.60 -4.18 9.84
N THR A 72 -13.70 -5.48 9.63
CA THR A 72 -13.96 -6.07 8.31
C THR A 72 -15.32 -5.65 7.73
N ASN A 73 -16.33 -5.40 8.56
CA ASN A 73 -17.66 -5.00 8.08
C ASN A 73 -17.64 -3.56 7.56
N ASP A 74 -17.02 -2.63 8.31
CA ASP A 74 -16.87 -1.23 7.90
C ASP A 74 -16.02 -1.14 6.62
N LEU A 75 -14.96 -1.96 6.54
CA LEU A 75 -14.10 -2.03 5.38
C LEU A 75 -14.86 -2.52 4.12
N LYS A 76 -15.68 -3.56 4.25
CA LYS A 76 -16.56 -4.04 3.16
C LYS A 76 -17.61 -2.98 2.77
N ALA A 77 -18.19 -2.27 3.72
CA ALA A 77 -19.12 -1.18 3.46
C ALA A 77 -18.47 -0.04 2.68
N ALA A 78 -17.25 0.36 3.08
CA ALA A 78 -16.47 1.39 2.37
C ALA A 78 -16.12 0.98 0.93
N ILE A 79 -15.76 -0.28 0.70
CA ILE A 79 -15.50 -0.84 -0.64
C ILE A 79 -16.78 -0.83 -1.48
N SER A 80 -17.92 -1.23 -0.91
CA SER A 80 -19.20 -1.21 -1.59
C SER A 80 -19.62 0.21 -2.00
N GLU A 81 -19.44 1.18 -1.11
CA GLU A 81 -19.73 2.59 -1.40
C GLU A 81 -18.82 3.14 -2.50
N SER A 82 -17.50 2.85 -2.42
CA SER A 82 -16.56 3.22 -3.48
C SER A 82 -16.95 2.63 -4.84
N SER A 83 -17.32 1.35 -4.86
CA SER A 83 -17.76 0.66 -6.08
C SER A 83 -19.03 1.29 -6.64
N ARG A 84 -19.98 1.67 -5.80
CA ARG A 84 -21.23 2.34 -6.19
C ARG A 84 -20.96 3.72 -6.81
N VAL A 85 -20.10 4.53 -6.17
CA VAL A 85 -19.80 5.91 -6.61
C VAL A 85 -19.01 5.93 -7.91
N ASN A 86 -18.04 5.02 -8.04
CA ASN A 86 -17.08 5.03 -9.16
C ASN A 86 -17.39 3.99 -10.25
N ASN A 87 -18.53 3.31 -10.17
CA ASN A 87 -18.93 2.25 -11.10
C ASN A 87 -17.93 1.07 -11.13
N GLY A 88 -17.58 0.58 -9.93
CA GLY A 88 -16.65 -0.53 -9.73
C GLY A 88 -15.29 -0.10 -9.20
N ILE A 89 -14.37 -1.06 -9.04
CA ILE A 89 -12.99 -0.84 -8.60
C ILE A 89 -12.06 -1.58 -9.56
N ASN A 90 -11.12 -0.85 -10.19
CA ASN A 90 -10.12 -1.40 -11.11
C ASN A 90 -8.79 -1.70 -10.41
N VAL A 91 -8.45 -0.87 -9.40
CA VAL A 91 -7.17 -0.97 -8.68
C VAL A 91 -7.42 -0.95 -7.17
N LEU A 92 -6.78 -1.90 -6.46
CA LEU A 92 -6.75 -1.95 -5.00
C LEU A 92 -5.32 -1.77 -4.51
N ILE A 93 -5.11 -0.83 -3.58
CA ILE A 93 -3.84 -0.61 -2.88
C ILE A 93 -4.04 -0.91 -1.40
N ASN A 94 -3.49 -2.01 -0.94
CA ASN A 94 -3.42 -2.38 0.47
C ASN A 94 -2.15 -1.79 1.09
N ASN A 95 -2.27 -0.60 1.69
CA ASN A 95 -1.15 0.15 2.25
C ASN A 95 -1.23 0.32 3.77
N ALA A 96 -2.42 0.37 4.37
CA ALA A 96 -2.57 0.57 5.82
C ALA A 96 -1.75 -0.42 6.65
N ALA A 97 -0.97 0.09 7.60
CA ALA A 97 -0.10 -0.71 8.45
C ALA A 97 0.25 0.01 9.76
N ASN A 98 0.74 -0.75 10.73
CA ASN A 98 1.32 -0.25 11.98
C ASN A 98 2.59 -1.04 12.32
N ASP A 99 3.72 -0.33 12.44
CA ASP A 99 5.05 -0.87 12.72
C ASP A 99 5.49 -0.70 14.18
N SER A 100 4.55 -0.78 15.11
CA SER A 100 4.82 -0.67 16.55
C SER A 100 5.94 -1.62 16.97
N ARG A 101 6.90 -1.09 17.75
CA ARG A 101 8.08 -1.81 18.21
C ARG A 101 7.77 -2.60 19.48
N HIS A 102 8.36 -3.78 19.59
CA HIS A 102 8.25 -4.66 20.74
C HIS A 102 9.40 -5.67 20.76
N THR A 103 9.72 -6.22 21.94
CA THR A 103 10.68 -7.31 22.06
C THR A 103 9.97 -8.66 22.08
N LEU A 104 10.74 -9.75 22.03
CA LEU A 104 10.19 -11.10 22.18
C LEU A 104 9.47 -11.28 23.53
N ASN A 105 10.00 -10.68 24.59
CA ASN A 105 9.50 -10.86 25.95
C ASN A 105 8.28 -10.01 26.29
N ASP A 106 8.08 -8.89 25.57
CA ASP A 106 7.01 -7.92 25.90
C ASP A 106 5.71 -8.19 25.11
N MET A 107 5.75 -9.09 24.12
CA MET A 107 4.60 -9.39 23.26
C MET A 107 3.60 -10.30 23.96
N THR A 108 2.35 -9.83 24.12
CA THR A 108 1.23 -10.68 24.56
C THR A 108 0.50 -11.32 23.37
N PRO A 109 -0.27 -12.41 23.59
CA PRO A 109 -1.10 -12.98 22.53
C PRO A 109 -2.06 -11.96 21.88
N GLU A 110 -2.68 -11.09 22.68
CA GLU A 110 -3.63 -10.07 22.22
C GLU A 110 -2.93 -9.03 21.35
N GLN A 111 -1.74 -8.58 21.74
CA GLN A 111 -0.93 -7.64 20.94
C GLN A 111 -0.47 -8.30 19.62
N TRP A 112 -0.17 -9.60 19.65
CA TRP A 112 0.13 -10.36 18.44
C TRP A 112 -1.07 -10.38 17.49
N ASP A 113 -2.26 -10.70 17.99
CA ASP A 113 -3.50 -10.73 17.23
C ASP A 113 -3.83 -9.35 16.64
N GLU A 114 -3.66 -8.28 17.43
CA GLU A 114 -3.79 -6.89 16.94
C GLU A 114 -2.83 -6.59 15.80
N ALA A 115 -1.57 -7.00 15.91
CA ALA A 115 -0.56 -6.78 14.86
C ALA A 115 -0.94 -7.51 13.56
N ILE A 116 -1.42 -8.75 13.64
CA ILE A 116 -1.92 -9.52 12.48
C ILE A 116 -3.19 -8.88 11.92
N ASN A 117 -4.12 -8.47 12.79
CA ASN A 117 -5.39 -7.86 12.41
C ASN A 117 -5.21 -6.56 11.63
N ILE A 118 -4.18 -5.74 11.91
CA ILE A 118 -3.96 -4.50 11.18
C ILE A 118 -3.03 -4.69 9.98
N ASN A 119 -2.01 -5.56 10.05
CA ASN A 119 -0.95 -5.63 9.05
C ASN A 119 -1.14 -6.71 7.98
N LEU A 120 -1.93 -7.75 8.23
CA LEU A 120 -2.09 -8.88 7.29
C LEU A 120 -3.56 -9.12 6.92
N LYS A 121 -4.43 -9.26 7.90
CA LYS A 121 -5.84 -9.63 7.70
C LYS A 121 -6.58 -8.72 6.69
N PRO A 122 -6.42 -7.38 6.71
CA PRO A 122 -7.12 -6.50 5.76
C PRO A 122 -6.79 -6.81 4.30
N HIS A 123 -5.56 -7.22 3.98
CA HIS A 123 -5.15 -7.55 2.61
C HIS A 123 -5.99 -8.67 1.99
N PHE A 124 -6.36 -9.67 2.81
CA PHE A 124 -7.24 -10.74 2.34
C PHE A 124 -8.68 -10.25 2.14
N PHE A 125 -9.25 -9.56 3.15
CA PHE A 125 -10.67 -9.20 3.12
C PHE A 125 -10.99 -8.05 2.17
N THR A 126 -10.08 -7.13 1.91
CA THR A 126 -10.21 -6.13 0.83
C THR A 126 -10.20 -6.81 -0.53
N THR A 127 -9.24 -7.74 -0.75
CA THR A 127 -9.17 -8.52 -2.00
C THR A 127 -10.47 -9.30 -2.22
N GLN A 128 -10.96 -10.01 -1.20
CA GLN A 128 -12.23 -10.73 -1.27
C GLN A 128 -13.41 -9.81 -1.66
N ALA A 129 -13.44 -8.59 -1.11
CA ALA A 129 -14.53 -7.65 -1.35
C ALA A 129 -14.46 -6.99 -2.74
N VAL A 130 -13.27 -6.73 -3.31
CA VAL A 130 -13.13 -6.09 -4.63
C VAL A 130 -13.16 -7.10 -5.79
N ALA A 131 -12.78 -8.37 -5.56
CA ALA A 131 -12.64 -9.37 -6.63
C ALA A 131 -13.91 -9.55 -7.48
N PRO A 132 -15.15 -9.59 -6.93
CA PRO A 132 -16.34 -9.69 -7.75
C PRO A 132 -16.52 -8.51 -8.72
N SER A 133 -16.23 -7.29 -8.28
CA SER A 133 -16.30 -6.08 -9.10
C SER A 133 -15.24 -6.10 -10.20
N MET A 134 -13.99 -6.45 -9.86
CA MET A 134 -12.89 -6.57 -10.83
C MET A 134 -13.19 -7.63 -11.89
N LYS A 135 -13.70 -8.80 -11.48
CA LYS A 135 -14.11 -9.87 -12.39
C LYS A 135 -15.20 -9.41 -13.36
N ALA A 136 -16.22 -8.71 -12.87
CA ALA A 136 -17.30 -8.18 -13.71
C ALA A 136 -16.82 -7.14 -14.74
N GLN A 137 -15.70 -6.47 -14.47
CA GLN A 137 -15.04 -5.50 -15.35
C GLN A 137 -13.98 -6.13 -16.29
N GLY A 138 -13.80 -7.45 -16.24
CA GLY A 138 -12.82 -8.19 -17.07
C GLY A 138 -11.39 -8.14 -16.55
N GLY A 139 -11.18 -7.79 -15.28
CA GLY A 139 -9.88 -7.81 -14.63
C GLY A 139 -9.62 -6.64 -13.68
N GLY A 140 -8.42 -6.62 -13.11
CA GLY A 140 -8.00 -5.58 -12.17
C GLY A 140 -6.54 -5.72 -11.75
N SER A 141 -6.09 -4.79 -10.90
CA SER A 141 -4.75 -4.83 -10.30
C SER A 141 -4.82 -4.64 -8.80
N ILE A 142 -4.24 -5.56 -8.04
CA ILE A 142 -4.12 -5.51 -6.58
C ILE A 142 -2.65 -5.38 -6.23
N ILE A 143 -2.31 -4.32 -5.48
CA ILE A 143 -0.97 -4.04 -5.01
C ILE A 143 -0.98 -4.10 -3.47
N ASN A 144 -0.23 -5.06 -2.91
CA ASN A 144 -0.07 -5.25 -1.49
C ASN A 144 1.26 -4.65 -1.01
N LEU A 145 1.23 -3.69 -0.08
CA LEU A 145 2.46 -3.12 0.48
C LEU A 145 3.00 -4.01 1.60
N SER A 146 4.14 -4.63 1.33
CA SER A 146 4.94 -5.35 2.32
C SER A 146 6.02 -4.43 2.93
N SER A 147 7.21 -4.92 3.24
CA SER A 147 8.35 -4.15 3.76
C SER A 147 9.65 -4.94 3.57
N ALA A 148 10.75 -4.27 3.25
CA ALA A 148 12.08 -4.87 3.21
C ALA A 148 12.53 -5.42 4.60
N SER A 149 11.85 -5.04 5.69
CA SER A 149 12.16 -5.49 7.04
C SER A 149 12.19 -7.01 7.21
N TYR A 150 11.31 -7.74 6.50
CA TYR A 150 11.30 -9.21 6.57
C TYR A 150 12.45 -9.83 5.76
N LEU A 151 12.86 -9.21 4.66
CA LEU A 151 14.01 -9.64 3.86
C LEU A 151 15.32 -9.41 4.60
N MET A 152 15.38 -8.33 5.40
CA MET A 152 16.54 -7.98 6.22
C MET A 152 16.60 -8.75 7.54
N GLY A 153 15.52 -9.43 7.95
CA GLY A 153 15.41 -10.08 9.26
C GLY A 153 15.51 -9.10 10.43
N ASN A 154 14.89 -7.92 10.30
CA ASN A 154 15.00 -6.87 11.31
C ASN A 154 14.39 -7.30 12.65
N ALA A 155 15.16 -7.08 13.73
CA ALA A 155 14.69 -7.26 15.11
C ALA A 155 13.84 -6.07 15.61
N GLY A 156 13.16 -6.25 16.75
CA GLY A 156 12.45 -5.18 17.45
C GLY A 156 10.98 -5.02 17.05
N TYR A 157 10.43 -5.88 16.18
CA TYR A 157 9.01 -5.92 15.78
C TYR A 157 8.63 -7.23 15.05
N PRO A 158 8.87 -8.41 15.66
CA PRO A 158 8.70 -9.68 14.96
C PRO A 158 7.29 -9.94 14.43
N ALA A 159 6.22 -9.50 15.09
CA ALA A 159 4.84 -9.65 14.60
C ALA A 159 4.59 -8.85 13.30
N TYR A 160 5.15 -7.63 13.20
CA TYR A 160 5.12 -6.85 11.97
C TYR A 160 5.89 -7.55 10.85
N VAL A 161 7.11 -8.00 11.13
CA VAL A 161 7.97 -8.73 10.16
C VAL A 161 7.27 -9.99 9.65
N ALA A 162 6.66 -10.78 10.55
CA ALA A 162 5.88 -11.95 10.18
C ALA A 162 4.69 -11.61 9.27
N SER A 163 3.94 -10.54 9.61
CA SER A 163 2.83 -10.04 8.80
C SER A 163 3.30 -9.65 7.39
N LYS A 164 4.41 -8.93 7.29
CA LYS A 164 4.96 -8.45 6.01
C LYS A 164 5.50 -9.58 5.15
N ALA A 165 6.09 -10.61 5.74
CA ALA A 165 6.43 -11.85 5.04
C ALA A 165 5.16 -12.59 4.56
N GLY A 166 4.14 -12.68 5.41
CA GLY A 166 2.84 -13.30 5.10
C GLY A 166 2.13 -12.65 3.91
N ILE A 167 2.23 -11.31 3.74
CA ILE A 167 1.68 -10.59 2.59
C ILE A 167 2.26 -11.12 1.27
N THR A 168 3.55 -11.39 1.21
CA THR A 168 4.19 -11.92 -0.01
C THR A 168 3.70 -13.34 -0.35
N GLY A 169 3.53 -14.19 0.68
CA GLY A 169 2.92 -15.51 0.52
C GLY A 169 1.46 -15.44 0.04
N LEU A 170 0.67 -14.58 0.70
CA LEU A 170 -0.73 -14.32 0.33
C LEU A 170 -0.86 -13.81 -1.12
N THR A 171 0.00 -12.88 -1.53
CA THR A 171 0.04 -12.34 -2.90
C THR A 171 0.22 -13.45 -3.94
N ARG A 172 1.15 -14.38 -3.71
CA ARG A 172 1.40 -15.49 -4.64
C ARG A 172 0.21 -16.45 -4.75
N SER A 173 -0.46 -16.75 -3.63
CA SER A 173 -1.66 -17.58 -3.60
C SER A 173 -2.81 -16.92 -4.36
N LEU A 174 -3.12 -15.65 -4.04
CA LEU A 174 -4.20 -14.90 -4.67
C LEU A 174 -3.95 -14.65 -6.17
N ALA A 175 -2.69 -14.46 -6.58
CA ALA A 175 -2.34 -14.34 -8.00
C ALA A 175 -2.70 -15.59 -8.82
N ARG A 176 -2.54 -16.80 -8.24
CA ARG A 176 -2.94 -18.07 -8.88
C ARG A 176 -4.45 -18.25 -8.92
N GLU A 177 -5.13 -17.86 -7.84
CA GLU A 177 -6.58 -18.00 -7.72
C GLU A 177 -7.34 -17.04 -8.65
N LEU A 178 -6.87 -15.78 -8.74
CA LEU A 178 -7.58 -14.71 -9.44
C LEU A 178 -7.09 -14.46 -10.87
N GLY A 179 -5.96 -15.06 -11.27
CA GLY A 179 -5.37 -14.84 -12.59
C GLY A 179 -6.27 -15.24 -13.75
N GLY A 180 -7.07 -16.31 -13.59
CA GLY A 180 -8.06 -16.75 -14.60
C GLY A 180 -9.17 -15.71 -14.86
N ASP A 181 -9.42 -14.81 -13.90
CA ASP A 181 -10.38 -13.72 -14.01
C ASP A 181 -9.73 -12.40 -14.50
N GLY A 182 -8.47 -12.42 -14.96
CA GLY A 182 -7.74 -11.26 -15.43
C GLY A 182 -7.27 -10.32 -14.30
N ILE A 183 -7.30 -10.77 -13.04
CA ILE A 183 -6.89 -9.97 -11.88
C ILE A 183 -5.44 -10.29 -11.56
N ARG A 184 -4.59 -9.25 -11.57
CA ARG A 184 -3.18 -9.35 -11.18
C ARG A 184 -3.03 -8.99 -9.70
N VAL A 185 -2.20 -9.73 -8.98
CA VAL A 185 -1.90 -9.46 -7.57
C VAL A 185 -0.39 -9.42 -7.39
N ASN A 186 0.15 -8.27 -6.99
CA ASN A 186 1.59 -8.08 -6.79
C ASN A 186 1.88 -7.45 -5.42
N THR A 187 3.10 -7.60 -4.96
CA THR A 187 3.60 -6.97 -3.74
C THR A 187 4.57 -5.86 -4.11
N LEU A 188 4.40 -4.67 -3.51
CA LEU A 188 5.44 -3.64 -3.46
C LEU A 188 6.14 -3.75 -2.11
N ILE A 189 7.47 -3.77 -2.12
CA ILE A 189 8.31 -3.92 -0.92
C ILE A 189 9.14 -2.66 -0.73
N PRO A 190 8.65 -1.67 0.05
CA PRO A 190 9.43 -0.49 0.39
C PRO A 190 10.60 -0.81 1.32
N GLY A 191 11.70 -0.08 1.16
CA GLY A 191 12.76 0.08 2.15
C GLY A 191 12.34 0.95 3.33
N TRP A 192 13.30 1.63 3.96
CA TRP A 192 13.01 2.59 5.03
C TRP A 192 12.62 3.94 4.44
N VAL A 193 11.32 4.16 4.29
CA VAL A 193 10.75 5.40 3.76
C VAL A 193 10.59 6.42 4.87
N LEU A 194 11.17 7.60 4.72
CA LEU A 194 11.09 8.69 5.70
C LEU A 194 9.76 9.43 5.57
N THR A 195 8.75 8.91 6.24
CA THR A 195 7.47 9.59 6.50
C THR A 195 7.57 10.44 7.77
N ASP A 196 6.66 11.41 7.96
CA ASP A 196 6.62 12.22 9.20
C ASP A 196 6.56 11.33 10.44
N ARG A 197 5.78 10.23 10.41
CA ARG A 197 5.73 9.25 11.49
C ARG A 197 7.09 8.60 11.76
N GLN A 198 7.84 8.24 10.72
CA GLN A 198 9.16 7.63 10.88
C GLN A 198 10.16 8.63 11.46
N LEU A 199 10.13 9.88 11.00
CA LEU A 199 10.95 10.96 11.52
C LEU A 199 10.67 11.27 12.99
N GLN A 200 9.39 11.24 13.39
CA GLN A 200 8.99 11.52 14.77
C GLN A 200 9.31 10.40 15.75
N LEU A 201 9.22 9.13 15.33
CA LEU A 201 9.25 7.99 16.25
C LEU A 201 10.56 7.19 16.20
N TRP A 202 11.18 7.05 15.03
CA TRP A 202 12.22 6.04 14.83
C TRP A 202 13.51 6.57 14.17
N ALA A 203 13.41 7.57 13.31
CA ALA A 203 14.56 8.07 12.57
C ALA A 203 15.40 9.01 13.45
N ASN A 204 16.58 8.55 13.82
CA ASN A 204 17.63 9.37 14.43
C ASN A 204 18.90 9.32 13.57
N ASP A 205 19.79 10.29 13.73
CA ASP A 205 20.99 10.44 12.88
C ASP A 205 21.86 9.19 12.83
N LYS A 206 22.00 8.49 13.96
CA LYS A 206 22.81 7.28 14.05
C LYS A 206 22.23 6.14 13.23
N ASP A 207 20.92 5.90 13.35
CA ASP A 207 20.23 4.81 12.64
C ASP A 207 20.10 5.13 11.16
N LEU A 208 19.85 6.39 10.79
CA LEU A 208 19.87 6.86 9.41
C LEU A 208 21.24 6.66 8.76
N ALA A 209 22.32 7.06 9.42
CA ALA A 209 23.67 6.87 8.93
C ALA A 209 24.03 5.37 8.80
N SER A 210 23.58 4.54 9.74
CA SER A 210 23.78 3.09 9.70
C SER A 210 23.03 2.44 8.54
N HIS A 211 21.78 2.86 8.31
CA HIS A 211 20.97 2.40 7.18
C HIS A 211 21.60 2.81 5.84
N MET A 212 22.01 4.06 5.72
CA MET A 212 22.64 4.61 4.51
C MET A 212 23.93 3.87 4.11
N LYS A 213 24.70 3.34 5.09
CA LYS A 213 25.88 2.51 4.77
C LYS A 213 25.51 1.23 4.01
N LYS A 214 24.34 0.63 4.30
CA LYS A 214 23.84 -0.60 3.67
C LYS A 214 23.20 -0.34 2.31
N GLN A 215 22.67 0.85 2.08
CA GLN A 215 21.97 1.23 0.87
C GLN A 215 22.94 1.52 -0.28
N CYS A 216 22.64 1.05 -1.49
CA CYS A 216 23.47 1.30 -2.67
C CYS A 216 23.34 2.77 -3.14
N LEU A 217 22.12 3.25 -3.32
CA LEU A 217 21.85 4.65 -3.65
C LEU A 217 21.93 5.50 -2.38
N LYS A 218 22.75 6.56 -2.39
CA LYS A 218 23.06 7.34 -1.18
C LYS A 218 22.10 8.51 -0.96
N GLU A 219 20.81 8.25 -1.13
CA GLU A 219 19.71 9.19 -0.92
C GLU A 219 18.64 8.54 -0.05
N HIS A 220 18.01 9.32 0.83
CA HIS A 220 16.92 8.81 1.66
C HIS A 220 15.69 8.53 0.81
N LEU A 221 15.08 7.37 1.04
CA LEU A 221 13.85 6.98 0.37
C LEU A 221 12.67 7.79 0.96
N MET A 222 12.00 8.53 0.09
CA MET A 222 10.86 9.37 0.42
C MET A 222 9.55 8.73 -0.06
N PRO A 223 8.37 9.11 0.48
CA PRO A 223 7.08 8.55 0.02
C PRO A 223 6.86 8.64 -1.49
N ASN A 224 7.32 9.70 -2.14
CA ASN A 224 7.18 9.92 -3.58
C ASN A 224 7.95 8.89 -4.44
N ASP A 225 9.03 8.31 -3.92
CA ASP A 225 9.84 7.32 -4.65
C ASP A 225 9.09 5.99 -4.89
N LEU A 226 7.99 5.77 -4.17
CA LEU A 226 7.16 4.58 -4.34
C LEU A 226 6.02 4.77 -5.36
N VAL A 227 5.75 6.01 -5.76
CA VAL A 227 4.58 6.34 -6.57
C VAL A 227 4.67 5.72 -7.95
N ASP A 228 5.75 5.95 -8.69
CA ASP A 228 5.89 5.47 -10.06
C ASP A 228 5.88 3.94 -10.15
N SER A 229 6.50 3.25 -9.18
CA SER A 229 6.44 1.79 -9.09
C SER A 229 5.01 1.29 -8.81
N THR A 230 4.24 2.02 -8.00
CA THR A 230 2.83 1.70 -7.74
C THR A 230 1.98 1.92 -8.98
N LEU A 231 2.14 3.05 -9.66
CA LEU A 231 1.44 3.36 -10.92
C LEU A 231 1.77 2.34 -12.01
N PHE A 232 3.05 1.95 -12.15
CA PHE A 232 3.48 0.88 -13.06
C PHE A 232 2.77 -0.43 -12.76
N LEU A 233 2.75 -0.89 -11.51
CA LEU A 233 2.07 -2.13 -11.12
C LEU A 233 0.55 -2.06 -11.34
N ALA A 234 -0.06 -0.88 -11.23
CA ALA A 234 -1.48 -0.67 -11.50
C ALA A 234 -1.80 -0.69 -12.99
N SER A 235 -0.91 -0.15 -13.83
CA SER A 235 -1.11 0.06 -15.26
C SER A 235 -1.00 -1.21 -16.12
N LYS A 236 -1.41 -1.10 -17.37
CA LYS A 236 -1.21 -2.15 -18.40
C LYS A 236 0.26 -2.36 -18.77
N ALA A 237 1.17 -1.45 -18.39
CA ALA A 237 2.60 -1.64 -18.61
C ALA A 237 3.13 -2.90 -17.88
N SER A 238 2.50 -3.29 -16.77
CA SER A 238 2.79 -4.50 -16.00
C SER A 238 1.79 -5.66 -16.27
N ARG A 239 1.10 -5.67 -17.42
CA ARG A 239 0.01 -6.61 -17.73
C ARG A 239 0.36 -8.10 -17.58
N MET A 240 1.61 -8.47 -17.70
CA MET A 240 2.10 -9.85 -17.56
C MET A 240 2.81 -10.11 -16.21
N MET A 241 2.71 -9.16 -15.27
CA MET A 241 3.26 -9.31 -13.92
C MET A 241 2.14 -9.63 -12.93
N THR A 242 2.19 -10.81 -12.35
CA THR A 242 1.33 -11.24 -11.23
C THR A 242 2.09 -12.21 -10.33
N GLY A 243 1.80 -12.20 -9.03
CA GLY A 243 2.50 -13.01 -8.03
C GLY A 243 3.93 -12.55 -7.73
N GLN A 244 4.33 -11.36 -8.21
CA GLN A 244 5.69 -10.84 -8.07
C GLN A 244 5.82 -9.90 -6.87
N ALA A 245 7.06 -9.77 -6.40
CA ALA A 245 7.45 -8.83 -5.36
C ALA A 245 8.47 -7.84 -5.92
N LEU A 246 8.09 -6.56 -6.02
CA LEU A 246 8.94 -5.48 -6.50
C LEU A 246 9.53 -4.75 -5.29
N VAL A 247 10.85 -4.80 -5.14
CA VAL A 247 11.59 -4.13 -4.06
C VAL A 247 11.97 -2.71 -4.51
N VAL A 248 11.65 -1.71 -3.67
CA VAL A 248 12.03 -0.30 -3.87
C VAL A 248 12.63 0.19 -2.56
N ASP A 249 13.95 0.04 -2.41
CA ASP A 249 14.67 0.26 -1.15
C ASP A 249 16.04 0.91 -1.31
N GLY A 250 16.34 1.42 -2.49
CA GLY A 250 17.67 2.01 -2.81
C GLY A 250 18.80 0.99 -2.83
N GLY A 251 18.48 -0.32 -2.89
CA GLY A 251 19.49 -1.40 -2.95
C GLY A 251 20.02 -1.78 -1.57
N VAL A 252 19.20 -1.79 -0.54
CA VAL A 252 19.55 -2.37 0.78
C VAL A 252 19.45 -3.88 0.73
N VAL A 253 18.43 -4.41 0.07
CA VAL A 253 18.23 -5.84 -0.14
C VAL A 253 18.49 -6.18 -1.60
N VAL A 254 19.41 -7.08 -1.84
CA VAL A 254 19.65 -7.64 -3.17
C VAL A 254 19.02 -9.01 -3.21
N THR A 255 17.93 -9.14 -3.99
CA THR A 255 17.20 -10.41 -4.20
C THR A 255 17.52 -10.92 -5.59
N GLY A 256 18.16 -12.05 -5.68
CA GLY A 256 18.52 -12.71 -6.94
C GLY A 256 18.72 -14.18 -6.73
#